data_acc3c48097d72430e03e8b902becbd10
#
_entry.id   acc3c48097d72430e03e8b902becbd10
#
_cell.length_a   1.000
_cell.length_b   1.000
_cell.length_c   1.000
_cell.angle_alpha   90.00
_cell.angle_beta   90.00
_cell.angle_gamma   90.00
#
_symmetry.space_group_name_H-M   'P 1'
#
loop_
_entity.id
_entity.type
_entity.pdbx_description
1 polymer ?
#
loop_
_entity_poly.entity_id
_entity_poly.type
_entity_poly.pdbx_seq_one_letter_code
_entity_poly.pdbx_strand_id
1 'polypeptide(L)'
;MTSLILKNSKPISLEDESFRSKLLNIASTIDNVIPLGRGDPDFHTPKHIVEAAKKALDDNLHHYTSPSGIEELREAISENFKNKFKLNYLKDEIIVTAGVQESITLAMLSILSKDDEVLLTSPRFTTYDLAVRMCDATPIPVPTFEKNDFALMPEEISKRITSKTKILVLVSPN
;
A
#
# COMPACT_ATOMS: atom_id res chain seq x y z
N MET A 1 -12.83 -28.85 28.82
CA MET A 1 -12.32 -28.50 27.48
C MET A 1 -11.45 -27.27 27.64
N THR A 2 -10.15 -27.42 27.58
CA THR A 2 -9.20 -26.29 27.68
C THR A 2 -9.27 -25.52 26.36
N SER A 3 -9.80 -24.30 26.38
CA SER A 3 -9.81 -23.45 25.18
C SER A 3 -8.36 -23.18 24.77
N LEU A 4 -7.97 -23.62 23.59
CA LEU A 4 -6.70 -23.20 22.99
C LEU A 4 -6.79 -21.70 22.74
N ILE A 5 -6.21 -20.89 23.63
CA ILE A 5 -6.02 -19.47 23.40
C ILE A 5 -4.84 -19.34 22.45
N LEU A 6 -5.13 -19.22 21.16
CA LEU A 6 -4.12 -18.88 20.17
C LEU A 6 -3.66 -17.43 20.44
N LYS A 7 -2.38 -17.26 20.77
CA LYS A 7 -1.79 -15.94 20.88
C LYS A 7 -1.53 -15.40 19.47
N ASN A 8 -2.02 -14.20 19.17
CA ASN A 8 -1.71 -13.52 17.93
C ASN A 8 -0.19 -13.28 17.80
N SER A 9 0.30 -13.23 16.58
CA SER A 9 1.67 -12.81 16.29
C SER A 9 1.90 -11.36 16.74
N LYS A 10 3.14 -11.00 17.04
CA LYS A 10 3.50 -9.63 17.47
C LYS A 10 2.92 -8.51 16.60
N PRO A 11 3.03 -8.55 15.25
CA PRO A 11 2.48 -7.50 14.40
C PRO A 11 0.97 -7.33 14.58
N ILE A 12 0.23 -8.42 14.72
CA ILE A 12 -1.23 -8.38 14.89
C ILE A 12 -1.62 -7.94 16.31
N SER A 13 -0.82 -8.31 17.32
CA SER A 13 -1.10 -7.91 18.72
C SER A 13 -0.78 -6.44 19.01
N LEU A 14 -0.02 -5.76 18.13
CA LEU A 14 0.27 -4.32 18.23
C LEU A 14 -0.85 -3.45 17.63
N GLU A 15 -1.76 -4.03 16.87
CA GLU A 15 -2.99 -3.36 16.48
C GLU A 15 -4.00 -3.46 17.63
N ASP A 16 -3.91 -2.56 18.59
CA ASP A 16 -5.13 -2.12 19.26
C ASP A 16 -6.14 -1.71 18.19
N GLU A 17 -7.41 -2.09 18.40
CA GLU A 17 -8.52 -1.75 17.50
C GLU A 17 -8.31 -0.36 16.92
N SER A 18 -7.96 -0.27 15.64
CA SER A 18 -7.49 0.99 15.07
C SER A 18 -8.56 2.05 15.27
N PHE A 19 -8.18 3.29 15.53
CA PHE A 19 -9.11 4.41 15.69
C PHE A 19 -10.11 4.46 14.51
N ARG A 20 -9.69 4.07 13.33
CA ARG A 20 -10.51 3.93 12.14
C ARG A 20 -11.58 2.85 12.29
N SER A 21 -11.26 1.69 12.84
CA SER A 21 -12.24 0.60 13.08
C SER A 21 -13.28 1.04 14.09
N LYS A 22 -12.86 1.75 15.16
CA LYS A 22 -13.78 2.32 16.16
C LYS A 22 -14.73 3.34 15.54
N LEU A 23 -14.22 4.24 14.68
CA LEU A 23 -15.05 5.21 13.97
C LEU A 23 -16.05 4.54 13.02
N LEU A 24 -15.63 3.52 12.28
CA LEU A 24 -16.51 2.79 11.37
C LEU A 24 -17.61 2.04 12.14
N ASN A 25 -17.27 1.45 13.28
CA ASN A 25 -18.24 0.81 14.16
C ASN A 25 -19.27 1.82 14.73
N ILE A 26 -18.82 2.99 15.16
CA ILE A 26 -19.72 4.05 15.63
C ILE A 26 -20.61 4.52 14.45
N ALA A 27 -20.03 4.79 13.29
CA ALA A 27 -20.76 5.24 12.11
C ALA A 27 -21.83 4.25 11.66
N SER A 28 -21.59 2.95 11.81
CA SER A 28 -22.58 1.91 11.45
C SER A 28 -23.81 1.88 12.37
N THR A 29 -23.78 2.54 13.54
CA THR A 29 -24.88 2.63 14.51
C THR A 29 -25.70 3.92 14.40
N ILE A 30 -25.31 4.84 13.51
CA ILE A 30 -25.94 6.15 13.36
C ILE A 30 -26.62 6.23 11.98
N ASP A 31 -27.89 6.63 11.96
CA ASP A 31 -28.62 6.85 10.71
C ASP A 31 -28.14 8.13 10.01
N ASN A 32 -28.17 8.11 8.67
CA ASN A 32 -27.84 9.27 7.81
C ASN A 32 -26.43 9.84 7.97
N VAL A 33 -25.44 8.99 8.27
CA VAL A 33 -24.03 9.40 8.32
C VAL A 33 -23.52 9.76 6.92
N ILE A 34 -22.84 10.89 6.78
CA ILE A 34 -22.08 11.25 5.59
C ILE A 34 -20.66 10.66 5.74
N PRO A 35 -20.31 9.60 5.01
CA PRO A 35 -19.02 8.92 5.19
C PRO A 35 -17.89 9.67 4.49
N LEU A 36 -17.07 10.38 5.25
CA LEU A 36 -15.85 11.06 4.75
C LEU A 36 -14.56 10.24 4.99
N GLY A 37 -14.67 9.09 5.65
CA GLY A 37 -13.51 8.27 6.06
C GLY A 37 -13.03 7.26 5.03
N ARG A 38 -13.73 7.09 3.89
CA ARG A 38 -13.39 6.13 2.85
C ARG A 38 -13.31 6.83 1.50
N GLY A 39 -12.13 6.78 0.89
CA GLY A 39 -11.92 7.25 -0.49
C GLY A 39 -12.26 6.12 -1.47
N ASP A 40 -13.54 5.99 -1.81
CA ASP A 40 -14.03 5.03 -2.79
C ASP A 40 -14.67 5.81 -3.95
N PRO A 41 -14.15 5.70 -5.18
CA PRO A 41 -14.74 6.39 -6.32
C PRO A 41 -16.19 5.97 -6.53
N ASP A 42 -17.08 6.94 -6.73
CA ASP A 42 -18.51 6.72 -7.00
C ASP A 42 -18.82 6.52 -8.48
N PHE A 43 -17.82 6.55 -9.34
CA PHE A 43 -17.92 6.28 -10.77
C PHE A 43 -17.94 4.78 -11.06
N HIS A 44 -18.79 4.38 -11.99
CA HIS A 44 -18.76 3.00 -12.48
C HIS A 44 -17.54 2.77 -13.36
N THR A 45 -17.04 1.52 -13.34
CA THR A 45 -15.98 1.08 -14.26
C THR A 45 -16.43 1.32 -15.72
N PRO A 46 -15.59 1.92 -16.57
CA PRO A 46 -15.92 2.16 -17.97
C PRO A 46 -16.38 0.89 -18.69
N LYS A 47 -17.44 1.01 -19.51
CA LYS A 47 -18.11 -0.13 -20.15
C LYS A 47 -17.14 -1.03 -20.92
N HIS A 48 -16.18 -0.46 -21.66
CA HIS A 48 -15.22 -1.24 -22.44
C HIS A 48 -14.32 -2.12 -21.55
N ILE A 49 -14.00 -1.68 -20.33
CA ILE A 49 -13.23 -2.47 -19.36
C ILE A 49 -14.08 -3.62 -18.82
N VAL A 50 -15.33 -3.35 -18.49
CA VAL A 50 -16.28 -4.37 -18.02
C VAL A 50 -16.47 -5.46 -19.09
N GLU A 51 -16.67 -5.07 -20.34
CA GLU A 51 -16.85 -6.03 -21.45
C GLU A 51 -15.57 -6.82 -21.72
N ALA A 52 -14.39 -6.22 -21.61
CA ALA A 52 -13.12 -6.94 -21.70
C ALA A 52 -12.97 -8.00 -20.60
N ALA A 53 -13.37 -7.69 -19.37
CA ALA A 53 -13.33 -8.65 -18.26
C ALA A 53 -14.30 -9.82 -18.49
N LYS A 54 -15.52 -9.55 -18.96
CA LYS A 54 -16.49 -10.61 -19.33
C LYS A 54 -15.94 -11.51 -20.43
N LYS A 55 -15.39 -10.89 -21.49
CA LYS A 55 -14.78 -11.65 -22.59
C LYS A 55 -13.63 -12.54 -22.10
N ALA A 56 -12.79 -12.06 -21.19
CA ALA A 56 -11.70 -12.85 -20.63
C ALA A 56 -12.22 -14.11 -19.90
N LEU A 57 -13.35 -14.00 -19.20
CA LEU A 57 -14.01 -15.15 -18.57
C LEU A 57 -14.56 -16.12 -19.62
N ASP A 58 -15.24 -15.63 -20.67
CA ASP A 58 -15.76 -16.44 -21.77
C ASP A 58 -14.64 -17.16 -22.54
N ASP A 59 -13.48 -16.51 -22.67
CA ASP A 59 -12.26 -17.06 -23.29
C ASP A 59 -11.49 -18.01 -22.35
N ASN A 60 -12.01 -18.31 -21.16
CA ASN A 60 -11.38 -19.16 -20.13
C ASN A 60 -10.03 -18.64 -19.61
N LEU A 61 -9.79 -17.32 -19.62
CA LEU A 61 -8.58 -16.70 -19.09
C LEU A 61 -8.65 -16.51 -17.56
N HIS A 62 -8.99 -17.58 -16.83
CA HIS A 62 -9.16 -17.59 -15.38
C HIS A 62 -8.39 -18.72 -14.69
N HIS A 63 -7.35 -19.25 -15.36
CA HIS A 63 -6.43 -20.24 -14.81
C HIS A 63 -5.19 -19.58 -14.19
N TYR A 64 -4.34 -20.39 -13.59
CA TYR A 64 -3.06 -19.92 -13.03
C TYR A 64 -2.22 -19.20 -14.07
N THR A 65 -1.61 -18.10 -13.64
CA THR A 65 -0.70 -17.27 -14.44
C THR A 65 0.72 -17.29 -13.86
N SER A 66 1.65 -16.60 -14.51
CA SER A 66 2.97 -16.35 -13.92
C SER A 66 2.81 -15.60 -12.59
N PRO A 67 3.63 -15.92 -11.56
CA PRO A 67 3.62 -15.19 -10.29
C PRO A 67 3.85 -13.68 -10.41
N SER A 68 4.56 -13.24 -11.46
CA SER A 68 4.77 -11.82 -11.74
C SER A 68 3.64 -11.15 -12.53
N GLY A 69 2.60 -11.90 -12.89
CA GLY A 69 1.50 -11.45 -13.74
C GLY A 69 1.66 -11.88 -15.21
N ILE A 70 0.58 -11.79 -15.97
CA ILE A 70 0.58 -12.15 -17.40
C ILE A 70 1.52 -11.22 -18.19
N GLU A 71 2.17 -11.80 -19.18
CA GLU A 71 3.22 -11.11 -19.95
C GLU A 71 2.68 -9.90 -20.69
N GLU A 72 1.53 -10.05 -21.33
CA GLU A 72 0.86 -9.00 -22.09
C GLU A 72 0.53 -7.77 -21.22
N LEU A 73 0.14 -7.98 -19.96
CA LEU A 73 -0.12 -6.87 -19.03
C LEU A 73 1.18 -6.16 -18.64
N ARG A 74 2.25 -6.93 -18.37
CA ARG A 74 3.56 -6.36 -18.02
C ARG A 74 4.18 -5.58 -19.19
N GLU A 75 4.00 -6.05 -20.43
CA GLU A 75 4.39 -5.33 -21.65
C GLU A 75 3.58 -4.03 -21.79
N ALA A 76 2.25 -4.09 -21.64
CA ALA A 76 1.39 -2.91 -21.71
C ALA A 76 1.75 -1.86 -20.64
N ILE A 77 2.10 -2.30 -19.42
CA ILE A 77 2.59 -1.41 -18.35
C ILE A 77 3.91 -0.76 -18.76
N SER A 78 4.87 -1.54 -19.28
CA SER A 78 6.16 -1.03 -19.77
C SER A 78 5.97 0.05 -20.83
N GLU A 79 5.15 -0.23 -21.84
CA GLU A 79 4.83 0.73 -22.90
C GLU A 79 4.15 2.00 -22.37
N ASN A 80 3.21 1.87 -21.43
CA ASN A 80 2.54 3.02 -20.82
C ASN A 80 3.54 3.90 -20.07
N PHE A 81 4.46 3.32 -19.28
CA PHE A 81 5.50 4.07 -18.58
C PHE A 81 6.42 4.79 -19.56
N LYS A 82 6.83 4.13 -20.64
CA LYS A 82 7.65 4.74 -21.70
C LYS A 82 6.92 5.89 -22.39
N ASN A 83 5.68 5.68 -22.79
CA ASN A 83 4.93 6.68 -23.58
C ASN A 83 4.50 7.88 -22.74
N LYS A 84 3.97 7.64 -21.54
CA LYS A 84 3.38 8.67 -20.68
C LYS A 84 4.40 9.40 -19.81
N PHE A 85 5.36 8.65 -19.24
CA PHE A 85 6.28 9.20 -18.25
C PHE A 85 7.74 9.27 -18.75
N LYS A 86 8.04 8.77 -19.96
CA LYS A 86 9.40 8.67 -20.51
C LYS A 86 10.35 7.81 -19.67
N LEU A 87 9.78 6.85 -18.92
CA LEU A 87 10.52 5.89 -18.10
C LEU A 87 10.61 4.56 -18.84
N ASN A 88 11.81 4.00 -18.93
CA ASN A 88 12.07 2.73 -19.59
C ASN A 88 12.22 1.63 -18.54
N TYR A 89 11.17 0.84 -18.33
CA TYR A 89 11.20 -0.39 -17.58
C TYR A 89 10.97 -1.57 -18.51
N LEU A 90 11.74 -2.62 -18.35
CA LEU A 90 11.50 -3.88 -19.05
C LEU A 90 10.35 -4.64 -18.37
N LYS A 91 9.63 -5.47 -19.15
CA LYS A 91 8.54 -6.29 -18.57
C LYS A 91 9.00 -7.17 -17.41
N ASP A 92 10.27 -7.59 -17.39
CA ASP A 92 10.84 -8.44 -16.35
C ASP A 92 11.21 -7.66 -15.06
N GLU A 93 11.14 -6.35 -15.11
CA GLU A 93 11.27 -5.45 -13.94
C GLU A 93 9.90 -5.08 -13.34
N ILE A 94 8.81 -5.69 -13.83
CA ILE A 94 7.43 -5.38 -13.45
C ILE A 94 6.78 -6.61 -12.81
N ILE A 95 6.19 -6.41 -11.64
CA ILE A 95 5.36 -7.39 -10.95
C ILE A 95 3.95 -6.82 -10.78
N VAL A 96 2.95 -7.60 -11.17
CA VAL A 96 1.52 -7.29 -10.97
C VAL A 96 1.05 -7.96 -9.70
N THR A 97 0.44 -7.20 -8.81
CA THR A 97 0.00 -7.67 -7.49
C THR A 97 -1.51 -7.48 -7.29
N ALA A 98 -2.08 -8.12 -6.29
CA ALA A 98 -3.48 -7.92 -5.88
C ALA A 98 -3.63 -6.59 -5.12
N GLY A 99 -3.40 -5.47 -5.81
CA GLY A 99 -3.44 -4.11 -5.28
C GLY A 99 -2.13 -3.64 -4.66
N VAL A 100 -2.04 -2.33 -4.43
CA VAL A 100 -0.83 -1.65 -3.92
C VAL A 100 -0.41 -2.15 -2.54
N GLN A 101 -1.34 -2.60 -1.69
CA GLN A 101 -0.99 -3.09 -0.35
C GLN A 101 -0.11 -4.34 -0.41
N GLU A 102 -0.37 -5.24 -1.34
CA GLU A 102 0.50 -6.40 -1.56
C GLU A 102 1.87 -5.95 -2.07
N SER A 103 1.92 -5.03 -3.04
CA SER A 103 3.19 -4.48 -3.55
C SER A 103 4.04 -3.87 -2.42
N ILE A 104 3.43 -3.07 -1.53
CA ILE A 104 4.12 -2.47 -0.39
C ILE A 104 4.66 -3.57 0.53
N THR A 105 3.85 -4.57 0.86
CA THR A 105 4.25 -5.66 1.76
C THR A 105 5.41 -6.46 1.16
N LEU A 106 5.32 -6.83 -0.12
CA LEU A 106 6.39 -7.56 -0.81
C LEU A 106 7.68 -6.74 -0.91
N ALA A 107 7.59 -5.44 -1.21
CA ALA A 107 8.74 -4.55 -1.24
C ALA A 107 9.42 -4.47 0.13
N MET A 108 8.65 -4.29 1.22
CA MET A 108 9.21 -4.24 2.57
C MET A 108 9.86 -5.58 2.95
N LEU A 109 9.19 -6.71 2.71
CA LEU A 109 9.73 -8.05 2.98
C LEU A 109 11.01 -8.36 2.19
N SER A 110 11.16 -7.81 0.98
CA SER A 110 12.34 -8.07 0.15
C SER A 110 13.57 -7.24 0.54
N ILE A 111 13.37 -6.09 1.22
CA ILE A 111 14.43 -5.12 1.49
C ILE A 111 14.79 -5.07 2.98
N LEU A 112 13.79 -5.19 3.87
CA LEU A 112 13.97 -4.96 5.30
C LEU A 112 14.38 -6.23 6.04
N SER A 113 15.18 -6.01 7.07
CA SER A 113 15.53 -6.95 8.11
C SER A 113 15.14 -6.38 9.47
N LYS A 114 15.20 -7.23 10.48
CA LYS A 114 14.97 -6.82 11.87
C LYS A 114 15.88 -5.62 12.24
N ASP A 115 15.30 -4.67 12.98
CA ASP A 115 15.92 -3.44 13.48
C ASP A 115 16.28 -2.39 12.40
N ASP A 116 15.96 -2.63 11.13
CA ASP A 116 16.04 -1.61 10.07
C ASP A 116 15.00 -0.50 10.30
N GLU A 117 15.26 0.68 9.75
CA GLU A 117 14.41 1.86 9.88
C GLU A 117 13.87 2.30 8.51
N VAL A 118 12.59 2.69 8.50
CA VAL A 118 11.90 3.23 7.31
C VAL A 118 11.37 4.62 7.63
N LEU A 119 11.81 5.63 6.88
CA LEU A 119 11.29 6.99 7.00
C LEU A 119 9.95 7.10 6.26
N LEU A 120 8.95 7.61 6.97
CA LEU A 120 7.58 7.78 6.47
C LEU A 120 7.07 9.18 6.81
N THR A 121 6.38 9.85 5.90
CA THR A 121 5.74 11.13 6.20
C THR A 121 4.75 11.02 7.36
N SER A 122 4.51 12.12 8.06
CA SER A 122 3.47 12.22 9.08
C SER A 122 2.74 13.55 8.92
N PRO A 123 1.42 13.56 8.61
CA PRO A 123 0.51 12.42 8.51
C PRO A 123 0.79 11.49 7.33
N ARG A 124 0.24 10.26 7.36
CA ARG A 124 0.39 9.24 6.30
C ARG A 124 -0.71 8.19 6.33
N PHE A 125 -0.78 7.40 5.29
CA PHE A 125 -1.63 6.21 5.25
C PHE A 125 -1.02 5.08 6.10
N THR A 126 -1.82 4.47 6.97
CA THR A 126 -1.37 3.54 8.02
C THR A 126 -0.84 2.19 7.54
N THR A 127 -1.15 1.78 6.32
CA THR A 127 -0.72 0.48 5.75
C THR A 127 0.79 0.32 5.71
N TYR A 128 1.52 1.42 5.51
CA TYR A 128 3.00 1.39 5.51
C TYR A 128 3.56 0.95 6.86
N ASP A 129 3.00 1.44 7.96
CA ASP A 129 3.45 1.08 9.32
C ASP A 129 3.32 -0.41 9.57
N LEU A 130 2.20 -1.00 9.17
CA LEU A 130 1.96 -2.43 9.34
C LEU A 130 2.99 -3.24 8.54
N ALA A 131 3.19 -2.93 7.27
CA ALA A 131 4.15 -3.63 6.40
C ALA A 131 5.58 -3.57 6.97
N VAL A 132 6.02 -2.41 7.48
CA VAL A 132 7.33 -2.23 8.12
C VAL A 132 7.43 -3.08 9.39
N ARG A 133 6.42 -3.04 10.25
CA ARG A 133 6.42 -3.81 11.52
C ARG A 133 6.36 -5.32 11.30
N MET A 134 5.74 -5.79 10.21
CA MET A 134 5.75 -7.21 9.84
C MET A 134 7.16 -7.74 9.54
N CYS A 135 8.10 -6.85 9.22
CA CYS A 135 9.51 -7.17 9.01
C CYS A 135 10.37 -7.04 10.29
N ASP A 136 9.76 -6.86 11.49
CA ASP A 136 10.45 -6.49 12.72
C ASP A 136 11.29 -5.19 12.58
N ALA A 137 10.97 -4.34 11.61
CA ALA A 137 11.59 -3.04 11.36
C ALA A 137 10.80 -1.90 12.03
N THR A 138 11.38 -0.72 12.08
CA THR A 138 10.82 0.44 12.79
C THR A 138 10.40 1.54 11.83
N PRO A 139 9.11 1.93 11.80
CA PRO A 139 8.66 3.09 11.05
C PRO A 139 9.04 4.38 11.80
N ILE A 140 9.82 5.25 11.15
CA ILE A 140 10.27 6.54 11.68
C ILE A 140 9.45 7.67 11.07
N PRO A 141 8.64 8.40 11.84
CA PRO A 141 7.83 9.49 11.31
C PRO A 141 8.67 10.72 10.96
N VAL A 142 8.51 11.24 9.75
CA VAL A 142 9.04 12.51 9.29
C VAL A 142 7.89 13.50 9.24
N PRO A 143 7.80 14.49 10.17
CA PRO A 143 6.66 15.39 10.22
C PRO A 143 6.64 16.32 9.01
N THR A 144 5.45 16.57 8.52
CA THR A 144 5.13 17.61 7.56
C THR A 144 4.20 18.63 8.21
N PHE A 145 4.24 19.89 7.78
CA PHE A 145 3.56 20.98 8.46
C PHE A 145 2.72 21.81 7.49
N GLU A 146 1.53 22.23 7.93
CA GLU A 146 0.62 23.07 7.17
C GLU A 146 1.28 24.35 6.65
N LYS A 147 2.12 24.99 7.46
CA LYS A 147 2.87 26.21 7.06
C LYS A 147 3.75 26.04 5.83
N ASN A 148 4.05 24.79 5.42
CA ASN A 148 4.83 24.44 4.25
C ASN A 148 3.98 23.63 3.25
N ASP A 149 2.67 23.80 3.27
CA ASP A 149 1.71 23.04 2.43
C ASP A 149 1.92 21.51 2.53
N PHE A 150 2.28 21.03 3.71
CA PHE A 150 2.64 19.63 3.98
C PHE A 150 3.78 19.09 3.12
N ALA A 151 4.61 19.96 2.54
CA ALA A 151 5.79 19.55 1.79
C ALA A 151 6.77 18.79 2.70
N LEU A 152 7.34 17.72 2.19
CA LEU A 152 8.39 16.97 2.88
C LEU A 152 9.71 17.72 2.78
N MET A 153 10.19 18.24 3.91
CA MET A 153 11.39 19.06 4.00
C MET A 153 12.64 18.21 4.14
N PRO A 154 13.67 18.43 3.30
CA PRO A 154 14.95 17.68 3.38
C PRO A 154 15.61 17.74 4.76
N GLU A 155 15.49 18.87 5.47
CA GLU A 155 16.03 19.06 6.81
C GLU A 155 15.38 18.13 7.83
N GLU A 156 14.07 17.86 7.68
CA GLU A 156 13.35 16.95 8.56
C GLU A 156 13.70 15.48 8.29
N ILE A 157 14.02 15.14 7.03
CA ILE A 157 14.57 13.84 6.65
C ILE A 157 15.97 13.67 7.26
N SER A 158 16.86 14.63 7.01
CA SER A 158 18.27 14.56 7.44
C SER A 158 18.43 14.39 8.95
N LYS A 159 17.55 15.00 9.76
CA LYS A 159 17.54 14.84 11.22
C LYS A 159 17.21 13.42 11.68
N ARG A 160 16.62 12.59 10.82
CA ARG A 160 16.08 11.26 11.17
C ARG A 160 16.81 10.10 10.50
N ILE A 161 17.69 10.39 9.57
CA ILE A 161 18.54 9.39 8.95
C ILE A 161 19.54 8.88 9.99
N THR A 162 19.60 7.56 10.14
CA THR A 162 20.59 6.86 10.96
C THR A 162 21.32 5.81 10.12
N SER A 163 22.28 5.11 10.70
CA SER A 163 22.93 3.98 10.04
C SER A 163 22.00 2.79 9.78
N LYS A 164 20.81 2.78 10.39
CA LYS A 164 19.78 1.74 10.23
C LYS A 164 18.73 2.09 9.17
N THR A 165 18.72 3.34 8.72
CA THR A 165 17.74 3.80 7.72
C THR A 165 17.98 3.13 6.38
N LYS A 166 17.01 2.38 5.88
CA LYS A 166 17.08 1.69 4.59
C LYS A 166 16.16 2.25 3.54
N ILE A 167 14.99 2.73 3.93
CA ILE A 167 13.95 3.16 3.00
C ILE A 167 13.43 4.53 3.40
N LEU A 168 13.24 5.39 2.41
CA LEU A 168 12.38 6.58 2.49
C LEU A 168 11.18 6.35 1.56
N VAL A 169 9.98 6.37 2.11
CA VAL A 169 8.74 6.25 1.33
C VAL A 169 8.24 7.64 0.98
N LEU A 170 8.05 7.87 -0.32
CA LEU A 170 7.46 9.09 -0.87
C LEU A 170 6.10 8.76 -1.47
N VAL A 171 5.08 9.48 -1.02
CA VAL A 171 3.71 9.37 -1.55
C VAL A 171 3.35 10.71 -2.16
N SER A 172 2.89 10.71 -3.41
CA SER A 172 2.48 11.93 -4.10
C SER A 172 1.25 11.67 -4.97
N PRO A 173 0.15 12.38 -4.73
CA PRO A 173 -0.12 13.23 -3.56
C PRO A 173 -0.23 12.43 -2.27
N ASN A 174 0.03 13.09 -1.13
CA ASN A 174 -0.10 12.51 0.19
C ASN A 174 -1.31 13.13 0.91
#